data_c591aec767283a7e7c36a3d7f0027d59
#
_entry.id   c591aec767283a7e7c36a3d7f0027d59
#
_cell.length_a   1.000
_cell.length_b   1.000
_cell.length_c   1.000
_cell.angle_alpha   90.00
_cell.angle_beta   90.00
_cell.angle_gamma   90.00
#
_symmetry.space_group_name_H-M   'P 1'
#
loop_
_entity.id
_entity.type
_entity.pdbx_description
1 polymer ?
#
loop_
_entity_poly.entity_id
_entity_poly.type
_entity_poly.pdbx_seq_one_letter_code
_entity_poly.pdbx_strand_id
1 'polypeptide(L)'
;MSFATKGDGNINLDYDEENDLCDNPYIQKTQWGWPIDAKGLRYTLNWLYDRYQLPMFIVENGFGAIDQKEVDGSVHDQYRIDYLRPLASIGHPHCVF
;
A
#
# COMPACT_ATOMS: atom_id res chain seq x y z
N MET A 1 -0.89 -3.31 3.00
CA MET A 1 0.55 -3.39 2.72
C MET A 1 0.84 -4.66 1.94
N SER A 2 1.71 -4.58 0.93
CA SER A 2 1.95 -5.68 -0.01
C SER A 2 3.36 -6.23 0.16
N PHE A 3 3.60 -6.89 1.27
CA PHE A 3 4.84 -7.64 1.50
C PHE A 3 4.78 -8.99 0.78
N ALA A 4 5.94 -9.55 0.49
CA ALA A 4 6.09 -10.91 0.02
C ALA A 4 6.51 -11.82 1.18
N THR A 5 6.19 -13.09 1.10
CA THR A 5 6.76 -14.11 1.99
C THR A 5 8.02 -14.68 1.36
N LYS A 6 8.96 -15.11 2.21
CA LYS A 6 10.18 -15.77 1.74
C LYS A 6 9.85 -17.09 1.07
N GLY A 7 10.18 -17.19 -0.21
CA GLY A 7 10.16 -18.46 -0.94
C GLY A 7 11.55 -19.13 -0.93
N ASP A 8 11.64 -20.26 -1.54
CA ASP A 8 12.90 -21.00 -1.77
C ASP A 8 13.70 -20.51 -2.99
N GLY A 9 13.35 -19.32 -3.51
CA GLY A 9 14.05 -18.66 -4.62
C GLY A 9 15.34 -17.97 -4.21
N ASN A 10 16.30 -17.89 -5.13
CA ASN A 10 17.62 -17.30 -4.93
C ASN A 10 17.67 -15.77 -4.98
N ILE A 11 16.60 -15.08 -4.61
CA ILE A 11 16.56 -13.62 -4.59
C ILE A 11 17.01 -13.15 -3.20
N ASN A 12 18.07 -12.36 -3.17
CA ASN A 12 18.57 -11.74 -1.94
C ASN A 12 17.69 -10.53 -1.61
N LEU A 13 16.66 -10.73 -0.80
CA LEU A 13 15.74 -9.70 -0.34
C LEU A 13 15.99 -9.44 1.16
N ASP A 14 15.77 -8.20 1.57
CA ASP A 14 15.71 -7.87 2.99
C ASP A 14 14.57 -8.67 3.62
N TYR A 15 14.91 -9.48 4.61
CA TYR A 15 14.01 -10.43 5.23
C TYR A 15 13.80 -10.11 6.70
N ASP A 16 12.56 -9.96 7.08
CA ASP A 16 12.15 -9.84 8.48
C ASP A 16 11.83 -11.23 9.03
N GLU A 17 12.75 -11.76 9.81
CA GLU A 17 12.63 -13.11 10.39
C GLU A 17 11.47 -13.23 11.39
N GLU A 18 11.11 -12.14 12.07
CA GLU A 18 10.06 -12.15 13.08
C GLU A 18 8.66 -12.29 12.45
N ASN A 19 8.44 -11.64 11.31
CA ASN A 19 7.14 -11.61 10.64
C ASN A 19 7.05 -12.51 9.40
N ASP A 20 8.12 -13.23 9.06
CA ASP A 20 8.23 -14.05 7.84
C ASP A 20 7.92 -13.25 6.56
N LEU A 21 8.32 -11.99 6.54
CA LEU A 21 8.06 -11.07 5.45
C LEU A 21 9.35 -10.64 4.76
N CYS A 22 9.29 -10.41 3.48
CA CYS A 22 10.37 -9.80 2.72
C CYS A 22 9.83 -8.72 1.79
N ASP A 23 10.71 -7.83 1.36
CA ASP A 23 10.37 -6.78 0.42
C ASP A 23 10.01 -7.36 -0.95
N ASN A 24 8.99 -6.78 -1.58
CA ASN A 24 8.67 -7.09 -2.95
C ASN A 24 9.54 -6.22 -3.88
N PRO A 25 10.45 -6.81 -4.69
CA PRO A 25 11.38 -6.05 -5.52
C PRO A 25 10.70 -5.29 -6.68
N TYR A 26 9.45 -5.59 -6.97
CA TYR A 26 8.69 -5.01 -8.07
C TYR A 26 7.79 -3.85 -7.64
N ILE A 27 7.74 -3.55 -6.34
CA ILE A 27 6.86 -2.53 -5.77
C ILE A 27 7.70 -1.42 -5.15
N GLN A 28 7.37 -0.17 -5.50
CA GLN A 28 7.98 1.01 -4.92
C GLN A 28 7.63 1.12 -3.43
N LYS A 29 8.58 1.60 -2.63
CA LYS A 29 8.40 1.81 -1.19
C LYS A 29 8.41 3.29 -0.83
N THR A 30 7.77 3.61 0.30
CA THR A 30 7.89 4.93 0.94
C THR A 30 9.25 5.09 1.62
N GLN A 31 9.51 6.30 2.13
CA GLN A 31 10.72 6.57 2.93
C GLN A 31 10.83 5.69 4.18
N TRP A 32 9.70 5.20 4.70
CA TRP A 32 9.64 4.28 5.85
C TRP A 32 9.71 2.80 5.43
N GLY A 33 9.95 2.52 4.15
CA GLY A 33 10.01 1.16 3.64
C GLY A 33 8.65 0.48 3.42
N TRP A 34 7.55 1.22 3.44
CA TRP A 34 6.22 0.66 3.23
C TRP A 34 5.90 0.52 1.74
N PRO A 35 5.44 -0.65 1.29
CA PRO A 35 5.09 -0.86 -0.11
C PRO A 35 3.94 0.04 -0.58
N ILE A 36 4.06 0.57 -1.79
CA ILE A 36 3.02 1.35 -2.47
C ILE A 36 2.42 0.47 -3.55
N ASP A 37 1.24 -0.08 -3.31
CA ASP A 37 0.63 -1.08 -4.19
C ASP A 37 -0.88 -0.87 -4.37
N ALA A 38 -1.22 0.02 -5.29
CA ALA A 38 -2.61 0.27 -5.64
C ALA A 38 -3.28 -0.94 -6.33
N LYS A 39 -2.54 -1.68 -7.14
CA LYS A 39 -3.06 -2.89 -7.81
C LYS A 39 -3.34 -4.00 -6.81
N GLY A 40 -2.49 -4.14 -5.79
CA GLY A 40 -2.68 -5.10 -4.70
C GLY A 40 -3.96 -4.81 -3.92
N LEU A 41 -4.26 -3.54 -3.63
CA LEU A 41 -5.52 -3.16 -3.02
C LEU A 41 -6.72 -3.58 -3.88
N ARG A 42 -6.69 -3.30 -5.18
CA ARG A 42 -7.76 -3.70 -6.10
C ARG A 42 -7.94 -5.21 -6.13
N TYR A 43 -6.85 -5.95 -6.21
CA TYR A 43 -6.87 -7.40 -6.17
C TYR A 43 -7.54 -7.92 -4.90
N THR A 44 -7.16 -7.37 -3.74
CA THR A 44 -7.72 -7.74 -2.44
C THR A 44 -9.22 -7.45 -2.37
N LEU A 45 -9.66 -6.28 -2.82
CA LEU A 45 -11.08 -5.92 -2.85
C LEU A 45 -11.89 -6.87 -3.74
N ASN A 46 -11.39 -7.19 -4.93
CA ASN A 46 -12.05 -8.16 -5.82
C ASN A 46 -12.13 -9.54 -5.18
N TRP A 47 -11.04 -10.00 -4.57
CA TRP A 47 -10.99 -11.29 -3.90
C TRP A 47 -11.98 -11.39 -2.73
N LEU A 48 -12.04 -10.35 -1.90
CA LEU A 48 -12.98 -10.29 -0.78
C LEU A 48 -14.43 -10.23 -1.26
N TYR A 49 -14.70 -9.43 -2.28
CA TYR A 49 -16.05 -9.34 -2.83
C TYR A 49 -16.50 -10.65 -3.47
N ASP A 50 -15.65 -11.31 -4.24
CA ASP A 50 -15.96 -12.62 -4.84
C ASP A 50 -16.30 -13.68 -3.78
N ARG A 51 -15.63 -13.59 -2.63
CA ARG A 51 -15.83 -14.54 -1.53
C ARG A 51 -17.10 -14.28 -0.72
N TYR A 52 -17.38 -13.02 -0.41
CA TYR A 52 -18.42 -12.65 0.57
C TYR A 52 -19.65 -11.99 -0.04
N GLN A 53 -19.56 -11.39 -1.22
CA GLN A 53 -20.64 -10.67 -1.91
C GLN A 53 -21.30 -9.60 -1.01
N LEU A 54 -20.51 -8.91 -0.17
CA LEU A 54 -20.96 -7.88 0.75
C LEU A 54 -20.34 -6.52 0.39
N PRO A 55 -21.03 -5.41 0.65
CA PRO A 55 -20.44 -4.09 0.55
C PRO A 55 -19.21 -3.96 1.45
N MET A 56 -18.21 -3.23 0.98
CA MET A 56 -16.94 -3.01 1.69
C MET A 56 -16.77 -1.54 2.02
N PHE A 57 -16.13 -1.26 3.14
CA PHE A 57 -15.75 0.08 3.54
C PHE A 57 -14.32 0.09 4.06
N ILE A 58 -13.47 0.93 3.46
CA ILE A 58 -12.09 1.10 3.91
C ILE A 58 -12.09 2.15 5.01
N VAL A 59 -11.82 1.73 6.22
CA VAL A 59 -11.84 2.58 7.42
C VAL A 59 -10.53 3.31 7.66
N GLU A 60 -9.44 2.79 7.15
CA GLU A 60 -8.11 3.39 7.24
C GLU A 60 -7.36 3.24 5.93
N ASN A 61 -6.71 4.30 5.49
CA ASN A 61 -5.84 4.29 4.33
C ASN A 61 -4.79 5.39 4.44
N GLY A 62 -3.54 5.05 4.25
CA GLY A 62 -2.43 5.98 4.33
C GLY A 62 -1.08 5.27 4.32
N PHE A 63 -0.04 6.03 4.51
CA PHE A 63 1.32 5.51 4.66
C PHE A 63 2.20 6.43 5.50
N GLY A 64 3.25 5.85 6.07
CA GLY A 64 4.27 6.60 6.78
C GLY A 64 5.28 7.23 5.82
N ALA A 65 5.56 8.50 6.03
CA ALA A 65 6.60 9.25 5.34
C ALA A 65 7.16 10.33 6.25
N ILE A 66 8.32 10.86 5.88
CA ILE A 66 8.94 11.97 6.59
C ILE A 66 8.35 13.27 6.05
N ASP A 67 7.67 14.00 6.92
CA ASP A 67 7.12 15.30 6.58
C ASP A 67 8.12 16.41 6.92
N GLN A 68 8.26 17.37 6.01
CA GLN A 68 9.07 18.55 6.21
C GLN A 68 8.19 19.79 6.23
N LYS A 69 8.22 20.52 7.33
CA LYS A 69 7.53 21.80 7.44
C LYS A 69 8.38 22.89 6.81
N GLU A 70 7.81 23.62 5.88
CA GLU A 70 8.44 24.75 5.23
C GLU A 70 8.54 25.96 6.16
N VAL A 71 9.34 26.96 5.79
CA VAL A 71 9.56 28.18 6.58
C VAL A 71 8.25 28.97 6.81
N ASP A 72 7.33 28.94 5.85
CA ASP A 72 6.01 29.56 5.94
C ASP A 72 4.97 28.76 6.74
N GLY A 73 5.36 27.59 7.25
CA GLY A 73 4.51 26.69 8.00
C GLY A 73 3.71 25.68 7.16
N SER A 74 3.81 25.72 5.83
CA SER A 74 3.19 24.76 4.93
C SER A 74 3.93 23.42 4.93
N VAL A 75 3.23 22.38 4.46
CA VAL A 75 3.81 21.06 4.22
C VAL A 75 3.47 20.65 2.78
N HIS A 76 4.49 20.39 1.99
CA HIS A 76 4.32 19.89 0.62
C HIS A 76 4.22 18.36 0.65
N ASP A 77 2.99 17.86 0.60
CA ASP A 77 2.69 16.42 0.68
C ASP A 77 2.21 15.84 -0.66
N GLN A 78 2.74 16.33 -1.76
CA GLN A 78 2.43 15.86 -3.12
C GLN A 78 2.54 14.34 -3.23
N TYR A 79 3.49 13.73 -2.55
CA TYR A 79 3.69 12.29 -2.52
C TYR A 79 2.48 11.53 -1.91
N ARG A 80 1.76 12.14 -0.95
CA ARG A 80 0.50 11.54 -0.42
C ARG A 80 -0.63 11.64 -1.44
N ILE A 81 -0.72 12.76 -2.13
CA ILE A 81 -1.68 12.93 -3.22
C ILE A 81 -1.41 11.90 -4.32
N ASP A 82 -0.16 11.73 -4.71
CA ASP A 82 0.25 10.77 -5.73
C ASP A 82 0.02 9.31 -5.29
N TYR A 83 0.07 9.03 -3.99
CA TYR A 83 -0.31 7.74 -3.43
C TYR A 83 -1.82 7.52 -3.45
N LEU A 84 -2.61 8.49 -2.99
CA LEU A 84 -4.05 8.36 -2.86
C LEU A 84 -4.80 8.38 -4.20
N ARG A 85 -4.29 9.12 -5.18
CA ARG A 85 -4.94 9.25 -6.50
C ARG A 85 -5.10 7.91 -7.23
N PRO A 86 -4.07 7.06 -7.37
CA PRO A 86 -4.25 5.73 -7.95
C PRO A 86 -5.21 4.86 -7.14
N LEU A 87 -5.19 4.94 -5.81
CA LEU A 87 -6.10 4.17 -4.95
C LEU A 87 -7.55 4.59 -5.16
N ALA A 88 -7.82 5.90 -5.22
CA ALA A 88 -9.15 6.42 -5.49
C ALA A 88 -9.65 6.05 -6.91
N SER A 89 -8.77 6.02 -7.90
CA SER A 89 -9.11 5.67 -9.29
C SER A 89 -9.34 4.18 -9.53
N ILE A 90 -8.86 3.33 -8.62
CA ILE A 90 -9.04 1.88 -8.70
C ILE A 90 -10.51 1.48 -8.58
N GLY A 91 -11.31 2.25 -7.88
CA GLY A 91 -12.76 2.13 -7.72
C GLY A 91 -13.32 0.71 -7.83
N HIS A 92 -13.67 0.09 -6.71
CA HIS A 92 -14.49 -1.12 -6.74
C HIS A 92 -15.95 -0.72 -6.57
N PRO A 93 -16.90 -1.20 -7.42
CA PRO A 93 -18.29 -0.73 -7.39
C PRO A 93 -19.00 -1.00 -6.05
N HIS A 94 -18.51 -1.92 -5.25
CA HIS A 94 -19.06 -2.29 -3.94
C HIS A 94 -18.15 -1.89 -2.77
N CYS A 95 -17.18 -0.99 -3.00
CA CYS A 95 -16.30 -0.48 -1.97
C CYS A 95 -16.39 1.04 -1.87
N VAL A 96 -16.52 1.53 -0.65
CA VAL A 96 -16.49 2.95 -0.30
C VAL A 96 -15.22 3.24 0.50
N PHE A 97 -14.64 4.38 0.20
CA PHE A 97 -13.49 4.91 0.95
C PHE A 97 -13.93 5.78 2.12
#